data_5ea7154a5d606e4c0453b864a6106551
#
_entry.id   5ea7154a5d606e4c0453b864a6106551
#
_cell.length_a   1.000
_cell.length_b   1.000
_cell.length_c   1.000
_cell.angle_alpha   90.00
_cell.angle_beta   90.00
_cell.angle_gamma   90.00
#
_symmetry.space_group_name_H-M   'P 1'
#
loop_
_entity.id
_entity.type
_entity.pdbx_description
1 polymer ?
#
loop_
_entity_poly.entity_id
_entity_poly.type
_entity_poly.pdbx_seq_one_letter_code
_entity_poly.pdbx_strand_id
1 'polypeptide(L)'
;MELFHKILNTAVEGGASDVHIKPDAPVVYRISSQLVETEMSQQPDSQWLGNVIDNIVPEQFKPKLDEDREIDFSYNVPGIGRFRTNCFQHLG
;
A
#
# COMPACT_ATOMS: atom_id res chain seq x y z
N MET A 1 -2.42 2.20 -11.42
CA MET A 1 -3.37 1.84 -10.34
C MET A 1 -3.94 0.44 -10.45
N GLU A 2 -3.93 -0.15 -11.63
CA GLU A 2 -4.43 -1.51 -11.81
C GLU A 2 -3.68 -2.54 -10.95
N LEU A 3 -2.35 -2.48 -10.96
CA LEU A 3 -1.55 -3.39 -10.16
C LEU A 3 -1.84 -3.22 -8.66
N PHE A 4 -1.96 -1.99 -8.20
CA PHE A 4 -2.26 -1.70 -6.80
C PHE A 4 -3.61 -2.29 -6.39
N HIS A 5 -4.65 -2.07 -7.21
CA HIS A 5 -5.98 -2.63 -6.94
C HIS A 5 -5.97 -4.16 -7.00
N LYS A 6 -5.18 -4.75 -7.88
CA LYS A 6 -5.03 -6.19 -7.94
C LYS A 6 -4.39 -6.74 -6.66
N ILE A 7 -3.38 -6.04 -6.14
CA ILE A 7 -2.74 -6.42 -4.88
C ILE A 7 -3.76 -6.38 -3.74
N LEU A 8 -4.57 -5.32 -3.66
CA LEU A 8 -5.59 -5.19 -2.62
C LEU A 8 -6.68 -6.25 -2.76
N ASN A 9 -7.11 -6.54 -3.98
CA ASN A 9 -8.12 -7.57 -4.22
C ASN A 9 -7.61 -8.95 -3.80
N THR A 10 -6.36 -9.25 -4.10
CA THR A 10 -5.72 -10.50 -3.69
C THR A 10 -5.68 -10.60 -2.16
N ALA A 11 -5.40 -9.48 -1.49
CA ALA A 11 -5.40 -9.44 -0.02
C ALA A 11 -6.77 -9.79 0.55
N VAL A 12 -7.84 -9.21 -0.02
CA VAL A 12 -9.20 -9.50 0.44
C VAL A 12 -9.58 -10.94 0.19
N GLU A 13 -9.29 -11.47 -0.99
CA GLU A 13 -9.60 -12.86 -1.34
C GLU A 13 -8.86 -13.85 -0.45
N GLY A 14 -7.62 -13.52 -0.07
CA GLY A 14 -6.81 -14.36 0.81
C GLY A 14 -7.08 -14.18 2.30
N GLY A 15 -7.94 -13.25 2.66
CA GLY A 15 -8.26 -12.99 4.07
C GLY A 15 -7.15 -12.27 4.82
N ALA A 16 -6.36 -11.45 4.12
CA ALA A 16 -5.27 -10.71 4.74
C ALA A 16 -5.81 -9.57 5.60
N SER A 17 -5.20 -9.37 6.77
CA SER A 17 -5.50 -8.24 7.64
C SER A 17 -4.67 -7.00 7.27
N ASP A 18 -3.50 -7.18 6.69
CA ASP A 18 -2.56 -6.12 6.35
C ASP A 18 -1.83 -6.43 5.06
N VAL A 19 -1.43 -5.37 4.37
CA VAL A 19 -0.57 -5.46 3.19
C VAL A 19 0.60 -4.51 3.39
N HIS A 20 1.81 -5.04 3.23
CA HIS A 20 3.04 -4.25 3.37
C HIS A 20 3.71 -4.12 2.01
N ILE A 21 3.91 -2.90 1.57
CA ILE A 21 4.55 -2.61 0.28
C ILE A 21 5.75 -1.69 0.53
N LYS A 22 6.91 -2.14 0.09
CA LYS A 22 8.16 -1.37 0.14
C LYS A 22 8.78 -1.34 -1.26
N PRO A 23 9.54 -0.29 -1.60
CA PRO A 23 10.24 -0.27 -2.88
C PRO A 23 11.23 -1.42 -2.99
N ASP A 24 11.30 -2.04 -4.15
CA ASP A 24 12.29 -3.06 -4.50
C ASP A 24 12.27 -4.27 -3.58
N ALA A 25 11.10 -4.59 -3.05
CA ALA A 25 10.90 -5.74 -2.18
C ALA A 25 9.58 -6.43 -2.54
N PRO A 26 9.44 -7.73 -2.23
CA PRO A 26 8.16 -8.41 -2.45
C PRO A 26 7.06 -7.79 -1.59
N VAL A 27 5.83 -7.80 -2.13
CA VAL A 27 4.66 -7.43 -1.34
C VAL A 27 4.41 -8.53 -0.31
N VAL A 28 4.18 -8.14 0.94
CA VAL A 28 3.97 -9.06 2.04
C VAL A 28 2.56 -8.88 2.59
N TYR A 29 1.83 -9.99 2.71
CA TYR A 29 0.50 -10.00 3.33
C TYR A 29 0.59 -10.59 4.72
N ARG A 30 -0.22 -10.05 5.64
CA ARG A 30 -0.42 -10.69 6.93
C ARG A 30 -1.73 -11.48 6.87
N ILE A 31 -1.62 -12.80 6.95
CA ILE A 31 -2.77 -13.71 6.90
C ILE A 31 -2.72 -14.60 8.13
N SER A 32 -3.78 -14.58 8.94
CA SER A 32 -3.87 -15.36 10.18
C SER A 32 -2.64 -15.18 11.09
N SER A 33 -2.22 -13.92 11.25
CA SER A 33 -1.07 -13.51 12.06
C SER A 33 0.29 -13.97 11.52
N GLN A 34 0.33 -14.50 10.29
CA GLN A 34 1.57 -14.90 9.63
C GLN A 34 1.87 -13.97 8.47
N LEU A 35 3.14 -13.67 8.26
CA LEU A 35 3.57 -12.87 7.13
C LEU A 35 3.87 -13.79 5.94
N VAL A 36 3.23 -13.49 4.80
CA VAL A 36 3.35 -14.27 3.59
C VAL A 36 3.86 -13.38 2.48
N GLU A 37 5.03 -13.71 1.91
CA GLU A 37 5.56 -13.00 0.77
C GLU A 37 4.90 -13.48 -0.51
N THR A 38 4.62 -12.54 -1.42
CA THR A 38 4.08 -12.88 -2.72
C THR A 38 5.20 -13.15 -3.71
N GLU A 39 4.91 -14.02 -4.68
CA GLU A 39 5.78 -14.18 -5.83
C GLU A 39 5.25 -13.29 -6.94
N MET A 40 6.01 -12.25 -7.26
CA MET A 40 5.66 -11.33 -8.34
C MET A 40 6.77 -11.34 -9.37
N SER A 41 6.39 -11.29 -10.64
CA SER A 41 7.36 -11.24 -11.74
C SER A 41 8.18 -9.95 -11.69
N GLN A 42 7.62 -8.89 -11.13
CA GLN A 42 8.29 -7.60 -11.00
C GLN A 42 7.91 -6.99 -9.65
N GLN A 43 8.93 -6.59 -8.90
CA GLN A 43 8.71 -5.96 -7.58
C GLN A 43 8.40 -4.47 -7.76
N PRO A 44 7.58 -3.90 -6.86
CA PRO A 44 7.29 -2.46 -6.90
C PRO A 44 8.58 -1.66 -6.72
N ASP A 45 8.81 -0.68 -7.58
CA ASP A 45 9.93 0.24 -7.40
C ASP A 45 9.47 1.55 -6.77
N SER A 46 10.45 2.42 -6.45
CA SER A 46 10.16 3.70 -5.81
C SER A 46 9.27 4.59 -6.66
N GLN A 47 9.46 4.59 -7.97
CA GLN A 47 8.67 5.42 -8.88
C GLN A 47 7.21 4.96 -8.91
N TRP A 48 6.99 3.65 -9.03
CA TRP A 48 5.64 3.09 -9.03
C TRP A 48 4.93 3.39 -7.71
N LEU A 49 5.62 3.15 -6.59
CA LEU A 49 5.05 3.37 -5.28
C LEU A 49 4.75 4.85 -5.04
N GLY A 50 5.64 5.74 -5.48
CA GLY A 50 5.40 7.18 -5.40
C GLY A 50 4.15 7.61 -6.16
N ASN A 51 3.94 7.05 -7.35
CA ASN A 51 2.75 7.33 -8.14
C ASN A 51 1.48 6.82 -7.45
N VAL A 52 1.52 5.65 -6.84
CA VAL A 52 0.39 5.13 -6.09
C VAL A 52 0.05 6.04 -4.92
N ILE A 53 1.05 6.44 -4.15
CA ILE A 53 0.86 7.32 -2.99
C ILE A 53 0.24 8.64 -3.43
N ASP A 54 0.74 9.23 -4.52
CA ASP A 54 0.21 10.46 -5.07
C ASP A 54 -1.28 10.37 -5.43
N ASN A 55 -1.71 9.19 -5.88
CA ASN A 55 -3.10 8.98 -6.30
C ASN A 55 -4.04 8.67 -5.14
N ILE A 56 -3.55 8.03 -4.07
CA ILE A 56 -4.42 7.58 -2.98
C ILE A 56 -4.44 8.53 -1.78
N VAL A 57 -3.38 9.31 -1.57
CA VAL A 57 -3.32 10.24 -0.43
C VAL A 57 -4.22 11.43 -0.71
N PRO A 58 -5.17 11.75 0.20
CA PRO A 58 -5.99 12.95 0.04
C PRO A 58 -5.14 14.21 -0.01
N GLU A 59 -5.55 15.17 -0.84
CA GLU A 59 -4.80 16.41 -1.04
C GLU A 59 -4.49 17.15 0.27
N GLN A 60 -5.45 17.16 1.19
CA GLN A 60 -5.29 17.84 2.47
C GLN A 60 -4.22 17.19 3.36
N PHE A 61 -3.86 15.93 3.09
CA PHE A 61 -2.85 15.21 3.88
C PHE A 61 -1.47 15.23 3.25
N LYS A 62 -1.34 15.63 2.00
CA LYS A 62 -0.04 15.65 1.31
C LYS A 62 1.00 16.54 2.00
N PRO A 63 0.67 17.78 2.41
CA PRO A 63 1.64 18.59 3.16
C PRO A 63 2.06 17.94 4.47
N LYS A 64 1.13 17.24 5.12
CA LYS A 64 1.43 16.57 6.39
C LYS A 64 2.38 15.40 6.19
N LEU A 65 2.24 14.66 5.09
CA LEU A 65 3.18 13.59 4.76
C LEU A 65 4.60 14.14 4.56
N ASP A 66 4.72 15.27 3.86
CA ASP A 66 6.03 15.90 3.65
C ASP A 66 6.64 16.42 4.95
N GLU A 67 5.82 16.94 5.86
CA GLU A 67 6.25 17.52 7.11
C GLU A 67 6.56 16.46 8.16
N ASP A 68 5.63 15.53 8.38
CA ASP A 68 5.72 14.53 9.44
C ASP A 68 6.32 13.21 8.97
N ARG A 69 6.47 13.02 7.67
CA ARG A 69 7.01 11.81 7.06
C ARG A 69 6.15 10.57 7.26
N GLU A 70 4.96 10.74 7.80
CA GLU A 70 4.04 9.65 8.06
C GLU A 70 2.62 10.21 8.10
N ILE A 71 1.69 9.50 7.45
CA ILE A 71 0.25 9.77 7.58
C ILE A 71 -0.52 8.47 7.63
N ASP A 72 -1.70 8.53 8.25
CA ASP A 72 -2.62 7.41 8.41
C ASP A 72 -3.98 7.86 7.87
N PHE A 73 -4.57 7.07 6.99
CA PHE A 73 -5.86 7.41 6.38
C PHE A 73 -6.58 6.16 5.91
N SER A 74 -7.86 6.31 5.56
CA SER A 74 -8.65 5.22 4.99
C SER A 74 -8.71 5.36 3.48
N TYR A 75 -8.45 4.26 2.77
CA TYR A 75 -8.59 4.19 1.33
C TYR A 75 -9.71 3.24 0.97
N ASN A 76 -10.71 3.74 0.27
CA ASN A 76 -11.87 2.95 -0.11
C ASN A 76 -11.82 2.63 -1.60
N VAL A 77 -11.88 1.33 -1.93
CA VAL A 77 -11.94 0.87 -3.32
C VAL A 77 -13.34 0.31 -3.56
N PRO A 78 -14.15 0.95 -4.42
CA PRO A 78 -15.51 0.46 -4.70
C PRO A 78 -15.47 -0.98 -5.20
N GLY A 79 -16.32 -1.82 -4.63
CA GLY A 79 -16.40 -3.24 -4.99
C GLY A 79 -15.36 -4.12 -4.33
N ILE A 80 -14.36 -3.57 -3.67
CA ILE A 80 -13.30 -4.33 -3.00
C ILE A 80 -13.37 -4.14 -1.49
N GLY A 81 -13.35 -2.90 -1.02
CA GLY A 81 -13.47 -2.63 0.41
C GLY A 81 -12.73 -1.37 0.85
N ARG A 82 -12.73 -1.17 2.17
CA ARG A 82 -12.04 -0.07 2.81
C ARG A 82 -10.77 -0.59 3.46
N PHE A 83 -9.68 0.16 3.27
CA PHE A 83 -8.38 -0.21 3.80
C PHE A 83 -7.83 0.90 4.68
N ARG A 84 -7.36 0.55 5.86
CA ARG A 84 -6.59 1.47 6.68
C ARG A 84 -5.18 1.54 6.11
N THR A 85 -4.73 2.74 5.78
CA THR A 85 -3.48 2.94 5.06
C THR A 85 -2.55 3.82 5.86
N ASN A 86 -1.31 3.36 6.00
CA ASN A 86 -0.26 4.13 6.66
C ASN A 86 0.89 4.30 5.68
N CYS A 87 1.27 5.55 5.42
CA CYS A 87 2.36 5.88 4.50
C CYS A 87 3.53 6.47 5.24
N PHE A 88 4.73 5.99 4.92
CA PHE A 88 5.98 6.51 5.47
C PHE A 88 6.86 7.03 4.37
N GLN A 89 7.67 8.04 4.69
CA GLN A 89 8.78 8.45 3.84
C GLN A 89 10.09 8.14 4.54
N HIS A 90 11.01 7.50 3.85
CA HIS A 90 12.36 7.30 4.33
C HIS A 90 13.28 8.37 3.77
N LEU A 91 14.17 8.87 4.60
CA LEU A 91 15.24 9.76 4.19
C LEU A 91 16.39 8.94 3.63
N GLY A 92 16.71 9.16 2.41
CA GLY A 92 17.89 8.57 1.80
C GLY A 92 17.66 7.42 0.90
#